data_56cc60174a73d5c183744249721065d6
#
_entry.id   56cc60174a73d5c183744249721065d6
#
_cell.length_a   1.000
_cell.length_b   1.000
_cell.length_c   1.000
_cell.angle_alpha   90.00
_cell.angle_beta   90.00
_cell.angle_gamma   90.00
#
_symmetry.space_group_name_H-M   'P 1'
#
loop_
_entity.id
_entity.type
_entity.pdbx_description
1 polymer ?
#
loop_
_entity_poly.entity_id
_entity_poly.type
_entity_poly.pdbx_seq_one_letter_code
_entity_poly.pdbx_strand_id
1 'polypeptide(L)'
;MNWIEPKRLAPGMTIGIMAPASASDEDLHRIEDICNARGYNVLFGESAYRKGLYGGTAEEQAQEFQYMMTTAPCDAVLALRGGYGTMRYLDLLDYKAIRKYCKAFVGYSDCTALHMAINRYSRLITYHGPMGVDFKEERKADIDALFVALEGKLQVIEPLPEPPRGAIGTELGEGILRGGNMTMLSMLCGTPYFLEDESWEDTLLFIEDVGEAPYKLDRMLQQWRLNGLLSRIKGLVIGTFTDCDGDEDERDYDLGYEALRYMEDNRNPELPEPFVCYVPTGHGTPHQTLPLGATINFRYISNTIIVHTYSK
;
A
#
# COMPACT_ATOMS: atom_id res chain seq x y z
N MET A 1 14.38 -14.29 6.94
CA MET A 1 13.41 -14.06 8.05
C MET A 1 12.01 -14.29 7.47
N ASN A 2 11.13 -15.09 8.11
CA ASN A 2 9.79 -15.36 7.57
C ASN A 2 8.86 -14.13 7.72
N TRP A 3 7.92 -13.98 6.81
CA TRP A 3 6.83 -13.02 6.91
C TRP A 3 5.93 -13.36 8.10
N ILE A 4 5.35 -12.35 8.73
CA ILE A 4 4.39 -12.50 9.81
C ILE A 4 3.13 -11.70 9.51
N GLU A 5 1.98 -12.31 9.78
CA GLU A 5 0.70 -11.62 9.78
C GLU A 5 0.54 -10.82 11.09
N PRO A 6 0.02 -9.60 11.03
CA PRO A 6 -0.36 -8.91 12.25
C PRO A 6 -1.55 -9.61 12.92
N LYS A 7 -1.76 -9.31 14.20
CA LYS A 7 -2.94 -9.77 14.92
C LYS A 7 -4.21 -9.29 14.22
N ARG A 8 -5.13 -10.21 13.96
CA ARG A 8 -6.42 -9.90 13.35
C ARG A 8 -7.26 -9.07 14.30
N LEU A 9 -7.92 -8.04 13.77
CA LEU A 9 -8.85 -7.25 14.57
C LEU A 9 -10.13 -8.02 14.87
N ALA A 10 -10.73 -7.70 16.02
CA ALA A 10 -12.04 -8.18 16.45
C ALA A 10 -12.77 -7.07 17.22
N PRO A 11 -14.10 -7.03 17.24
CA PRO A 11 -14.85 -6.08 18.04
C PRO A 11 -14.38 -6.05 19.50
N GLY A 12 -14.32 -4.86 20.07
CA GLY A 12 -13.76 -4.58 21.40
C GLY A 12 -12.27 -4.21 21.41
N MET A 13 -11.55 -4.45 20.32
CA MET A 13 -10.15 -4.01 20.17
C MET A 13 -10.05 -2.51 19.90
N THR A 14 -8.83 -1.96 20.06
CA THR A 14 -8.54 -0.53 19.93
C THR A 14 -7.71 -0.26 18.68
N ILE A 15 -8.12 0.73 17.90
CA ILE A 15 -7.38 1.27 16.75
C ILE A 15 -6.66 2.55 17.18
N GLY A 16 -5.33 2.56 17.08
CA GLY A 16 -4.52 3.77 17.24
C GLY A 16 -4.54 4.59 15.96
N ILE A 17 -4.86 5.87 16.03
CA ILE A 17 -4.91 6.79 14.88
C ILE A 17 -3.93 7.92 15.09
N MET A 18 -3.02 8.14 14.14
CA MET A 18 -2.01 9.19 14.19
C MET A 18 -1.74 9.79 12.81
N ALA A 19 -1.10 10.94 12.75
CA ALA A 19 -0.65 11.59 11.53
C ALA A 19 0.84 11.32 11.26
N PRO A 20 1.18 10.21 10.57
CA PRO A 20 2.59 9.84 10.36
C PRO A 20 3.32 10.72 9.34
N ALA A 21 2.59 11.47 8.53
CA ALA A 21 3.09 12.34 7.48
C ALA A 21 2.68 13.80 7.73
N SER A 22 1.78 14.35 6.93
CA SER A 22 1.25 15.71 7.13
C SER A 22 0.25 15.77 8.28
N ALA A 23 0.14 16.95 8.91
CA ALA A 23 -0.95 17.25 9.83
C ALA A 23 -2.30 17.26 9.11
N SER A 24 -3.41 17.13 9.85
CA SER A 24 -4.77 17.07 9.31
C SER A 24 -5.72 17.95 10.11
N ASP A 25 -6.71 18.50 9.41
CA ASP A 25 -7.84 19.23 10.03
C ASP A 25 -9.13 18.39 10.01
N GLU A 26 -9.01 17.06 9.83
CA GLU A 26 -10.18 16.16 9.78
C GLU A 26 -10.93 16.11 11.13
N ASP A 27 -12.22 15.87 11.02
CA ASP A 27 -13.10 15.69 12.19
C ASP A 27 -12.83 14.33 12.84
N LEU A 28 -12.06 14.34 13.93
CA LEU A 28 -11.70 13.15 14.68
C LEU A 28 -12.91 12.46 15.32
N HIS A 29 -13.96 13.22 15.70
CA HIS A 29 -15.18 12.63 16.26
C HIS A 29 -15.91 11.79 15.23
N ARG A 30 -16.00 12.26 13.98
CA ARG A 30 -16.55 11.46 12.88
C ARG A 30 -15.83 10.13 12.71
N ILE A 31 -14.48 10.15 12.75
CA ILE A 31 -13.67 8.93 12.61
C ILE A 31 -13.93 7.98 13.79
N GLU A 32 -13.98 8.50 14.99
CA GLU A 32 -14.29 7.74 16.21
C GLU A 32 -15.68 7.11 16.15
N ASP A 33 -16.70 7.87 15.75
CA ASP A 33 -18.07 7.37 15.61
C ASP A 33 -18.18 6.23 14.60
N ILE A 34 -17.47 6.34 13.46
CA ILE A 34 -17.43 5.29 12.43
C ILE A 34 -16.78 4.02 12.94
N CYS A 35 -15.71 4.13 13.73
CA CYS A 35 -15.04 2.98 14.36
C CYS A 35 -15.92 2.35 15.46
N ASN A 36 -16.50 3.19 16.32
CA ASN A 36 -17.35 2.75 17.42
C ASN A 36 -18.61 2.04 16.91
N ALA A 37 -19.20 2.52 15.81
CA ALA A 37 -20.36 1.87 15.17
C ALA A 37 -20.04 0.45 14.66
N ARG A 38 -18.75 0.13 14.46
CA ARG A 38 -18.26 -1.20 14.08
C ARG A 38 -17.73 -2.02 15.27
N GLY A 39 -17.86 -1.46 16.49
CA GLY A 39 -17.45 -2.12 17.73
C GLY A 39 -15.97 -1.97 18.09
N TYR A 40 -15.25 -1.01 17.49
CA TYR A 40 -13.85 -0.74 17.79
C TYR A 40 -13.68 0.52 18.62
N ASN A 41 -12.79 0.47 19.61
CA ASN A 41 -12.35 1.64 20.36
C ASN A 41 -11.30 2.42 19.56
N VAL A 42 -11.13 3.71 19.85
CA VAL A 42 -10.12 4.56 19.21
C VAL A 42 -9.17 5.16 20.23
N LEU A 43 -7.89 5.21 19.89
CA LEU A 43 -6.84 5.92 20.60
C LEU A 43 -6.18 6.90 19.64
N PHE A 44 -6.38 8.19 19.83
CA PHE A 44 -5.70 9.21 19.02
C PHE A 44 -4.30 9.51 19.58
N GLY A 45 -3.32 9.55 18.68
CA GLY A 45 -2.00 10.07 18.96
C GLY A 45 -1.99 11.60 19.02
N GLU A 46 -0.95 12.18 19.59
CA GLU A 46 -0.79 13.64 19.71
C GLU A 46 -0.74 14.32 18.33
N SER A 47 -0.12 13.67 17.34
CA SER A 47 -0.01 14.19 15.97
C SER A 47 -1.36 14.37 15.29
N ALA A 48 -2.40 13.63 15.70
CA ALA A 48 -3.75 13.76 15.17
C ALA A 48 -4.38 15.14 15.45
N TYR A 49 -3.92 15.84 16.48
CA TYR A 49 -4.39 17.17 16.88
C TYR A 49 -3.51 18.32 16.38
N ARG A 50 -2.37 18.00 15.78
CA ARG A 50 -1.43 19.01 15.29
C ARG A 50 -1.91 19.65 13.99
N LYS A 51 -1.49 20.89 13.77
CA LYS A 51 -1.74 21.67 12.57
C LYS A 51 -0.43 22.05 11.90
N GLY A 52 -0.46 22.27 10.61
CA GLY A 52 0.70 22.68 9.84
C GLY A 52 1.07 21.68 8.73
N LEU A 53 2.29 21.78 8.21
CA LEU A 53 2.75 20.93 7.11
C LEU A 53 2.97 19.48 7.53
N TYR A 54 3.51 19.27 8.74
CA TYR A 54 3.85 17.95 9.28
C TYR A 54 3.07 17.63 10.56
N GLY A 55 2.89 16.36 10.85
CA GLY A 55 2.37 15.87 12.12
C GLY A 55 3.34 16.06 13.30
N GLY A 56 4.54 16.61 13.06
CA GLY A 56 5.58 16.91 14.05
C GLY A 56 6.97 17.05 13.44
N THR A 57 8.01 17.21 14.29
CA THR A 57 9.39 17.01 13.85
C THR A 57 9.63 15.56 13.47
N ALA A 58 10.73 15.23 12.80
CA ALA A 58 11.07 13.86 12.45
C ALA A 58 11.16 12.97 13.70
N GLU A 59 11.80 13.46 14.75
CA GLU A 59 11.98 12.76 16.02
C GLU A 59 10.66 12.53 16.74
N GLU A 60 9.78 13.53 16.79
CA GLU A 60 8.45 13.40 17.41
C GLU A 60 7.58 12.39 16.66
N GLN A 61 7.56 12.46 15.33
CA GLN A 61 6.81 11.50 14.49
C GLN A 61 7.37 10.09 14.64
N ALA A 62 8.70 9.91 14.66
CA ALA A 62 9.34 8.63 14.90
C ALA A 62 8.98 8.04 16.27
N GLN A 63 9.07 8.85 17.33
CA GLN A 63 8.76 8.43 18.72
C GLN A 63 7.28 8.00 18.83
N GLU A 64 6.37 8.80 18.30
CA GLU A 64 4.95 8.47 18.34
C GLU A 64 4.61 7.24 17.49
N PHE A 65 5.13 7.15 16.26
CA PHE A 65 4.93 5.98 15.41
C PHE A 65 5.47 4.71 16.08
N GLN A 66 6.68 4.79 16.64
CA GLN A 66 7.30 3.69 17.39
C GLN A 66 6.44 3.27 18.58
N TYR A 67 5.95 4.24 19.38
CA TYR A 67 5.08 3.98 20.52
C TYR A 67 3.77 3.30 20.06
N MET A 68 3.10 3.84 19.05
CA MET A 68 1.85 3.29 18.51
C MET A 68 2.03 1.87 17.98
N MET A 69 3.09 1.61 17.22
CA MET A 69 3.39 0.29 16.65
C MET A 69 3.89 -0.72 17.70
N THR A 70 4.19 -0.28 18.92
CA THR A 70 4.72 -1.16 19.98
C THR A 70 3.86 -1.12 21.24
N THR A 71 4.18 -0.28 22.22
CA THR A 71 3.67 -0.33 23.60
C THR A 71 2.35 0.40 23.83
N ALA A 72 1.88 1.23 22.89
CA ALA A 72 0.58 1.88 23.02
C ALA A 72 -0.56 0.84 23.21
N PRO A 73 -1.59 1.15 24.01
CA PRO A 73 -2.71 0.24 24.24
C PRO A 73 -3.69 0.21 23.05
N CYS A 74 -3.16 -0.09 21.87
CA CYS A 74 -3.93 -0.31 20.65
C CYS A 74 -3.51 -1.61 19.96
N ASP A 75 -4.38 -2.20 19.16
CA ASP A 75 -4.17 -3.48 18.46
C ASP A 75 -3.76 -3.29 17.00
N ALA A 76 -4.11 -2.16 16.39
CA ALA A 76 -3.71 -1.75 15.05
C ALA A 76 -3.40 -0.26 15.02
N VAL A 77 -2.67 0.19 14.00
CA VAL A 77 -2.35 1.61 13.76
C VAL A 77 -2.88 2.01 12.38
N LEU A 78 -3.73 3.03 12.36
CA LEU A 78 -4.28 3.64 11.16
C LEU A 78 -3.68 5.03 10.97
N ALA A 79 -3.09 5.28 9.81
CA ALA A 79 -2.67 6.62 9.44
C ALA A 79 -3.89 7.54 9.32
N LEU A 80 -3.81 8.74 9.88
CA LEU A 80 -4.87 9.76 9.74
C LEU A 80 -4.91 10.27 8.30
N ARG A 81 -3.73 10.55 7.72
CA ARG A 81 -3.56 10.94 6.32
C ARG A 81 -2.12 10.70 5.84
N GLY A 82 -1.95 10.72 4.51
CA GLY A 82 -0.66 10.85 3.85
C GLY A 82 -0.18 12.30 3.75
N GLY A 83 0.32 12.67 2.59
CA GLY A 83 0.87 14.00 2.31
C GLY A 83 2.38 13.94 2.16
N TYR A 84 3.15 14.38 3.16
CA TYR A 84 4.60 14.36 3.12
C TYR A 84 5.20 14.19 4.52
N GLY A 85 6.28 13.41 4.64
CA GLY A 85 7.10 13.42 5.84
C GLY A 85 7.61 12.07 6.34
N THR A 86 7.03 10.93 5.91
CA THR A 86 7.41 9.62 6.45
C THR A 86 8.86 9.24 6.17
N MET A 87 9.43 9.62 5.03
CA MET A 87 10.84 9.37 4.71
C MET A 87 11.83 10.06 5.67
N ARG A 88 11.40 11.09 6.40
CA ARG A 88 12.26 11.91 7.26
C ARG A 88 12.75 11.18 8.51
N TYR A 89 12.11 10.05 8.87
CA TYR A 89 12.37 9.37 10.13
C TYR A 89 12.45 7.84 10.02
N LEU A 90 12.54 7.29 8.83
CA LEU A 90 12.63 5.83 8.65
C LEU A 90 13.83 5.24 9.39
N ASP A 91 14.94 5.94 9.44
CA ASP A 91 16.19 5.53 10.10
C ASP A 91 16.16 5.66 11.62
N LEU A 92 15.12 6.30 12.18
CA LEU A 92 14.93 6.43 13.61
C LEU A 92 14.07 5.30 14.23
N LEU A 93 13.52 4.39 13.39
CA LEU A 93 12.60 3.35 13.84
C LEU A 93 13.30 2.04 14.23
N ASP A 94 12.86 1.44 15.34
CA ASP A 94 13.25 0.08 15.75
C ASP A 94 12.31 -0.97 15.09
N TYR A 95 12.70 -1.44 13.93
CA TYR A 95 11.95 -2.44 13.17
C TYR A 95 11.90 -3.82 13.85
N LYS A 96 12.87 -4.15 14.73
CA LYS A 96 12.82 -5.38 15.52
C LYS A 96 11.72 -5.33 16.57
N ALA A 97 11.58 -4.17 17.22
CA ALA A 97 10.47 -3.97 18.15
C ALA A 97 9.11 -3.99 17.41
N ILE A 98 8.98 -3.31 16.26
CA ILE A 98 7.76 -3.35 15.43
C ILE A 98 7.39 -4.81 15.09
N ARG A 99 8.36 -5.62 14.65
CA ARG A 99 8.15 -7.04 14.41
C ARG A 99 7.65 -7.79 15.64
N LYS A 100 8.23 -7.52 16.81
CA LYS A 100 7.90 -8.19 18.07
C LYS A 100 6.46 -7.95 18.51
N TYR A 101 5.97 -6.72 18.37
CA TYR A 101 4.62 -6.33 18.78
C TYR A 101 3.56 -6.70 17.73
N CYS A 102 3.94 -6.81 16.45
CA CYS A 102 3.15 -7.39 15.38
C CYS A 102 1.75 -6.77 15.19
N LYS A 103 1.64 -5.44 15.31
CA LYS A 103 0.40 -4.71 15.08
C LYS A 103 0.18 -4.46 13.60
N ALA A 104 -1.08 -4.46 13.15
CA ALA A 104 -1.42 -4.03 11.81
C ALA A 104 -1.09 -2.54 11.62
N PHE A 105 -0.52 -2.17 10.48
CA PHE A 105 -0.37 -0.79 10.03
C PHE A 105 -1.16 -0.58 8.74
N VAL A 106 -1.96 0.49 8.71
CA VAL A 106 -2.80 0.86 7.56
C VAL A 106 -2.45 2.26 7.10
N GLY A 107 -2.30 2.42 5.79
CA GLY A 107 -2.10 3.72 5.14
C GLY A 107 -1.89 3.57 3.64
N TYR A 108 -1.78 4.68 2.93
CA TYR A 108 -1.41 4.75 1.51
C TYR A 108 -0.71 6.08 1.20
N SER A 109 -0.44 6.39 -0.07
CA SER A 109 0.25 7.63 -0.43
C SER A 109 1.66 7.71 0.18
N ASP A 110 2.02 8.79 0.87
CA ASP A 110 3.31 8.96 1.56
C ASP A 110 3.64 7.82 2.53
N CYS A 111 2.63 7.15 3.11
CA CYS A 111 2.81 5.97 3.96
C CYS A 111 3.47 4.78 3.24
N THR A 112 3.57 4.80 1.92
CA THR A 112 4.31 3.80 1.14
C THR A 112 5.74 3.62 1.64
N ALA A 113 6.39 4.70 2.07
CA ALA A 113 7.76 4.61 2.62
C ALA A 113 7.81 3.80 3.92
N LEU A 114 6.80 3.94 4.80
CA LEU A 114 6.67 3.11 6.01
C LEU A 114 6.36 1.65 5.65
N HIS A 115 5.46 1.40 4.71
CA HIS A 115 5.17 0.04 4.24
C HIS A 115 6.43 -0.66 3.75
N MET A 116 7.19 -0.02 2.87
CA MET A 116 8.43 -0.56 2.32
C MET A 116 9.46 -0.85 3.42
N ALA A 117 9.65 0.08 4.35
CA ALA A 117 10.60 -0.08 5.46
C ALA A 117 10.20 -1.20 6.43
N ILE A 118 8.92 -1.25 6.83
CA ILE A 118 8.38 -2.30 7.71
C ILE A 118 8.44 -3.66 7.02
N ASN A 119 8.02 -3.76 5.76
CA ASN A 119 8.10 -4.99 5.00
C ASN A 119 9.55 -5.49 4.91
N ARG A 120 10.52 -4.60 4.64
CA ARG A 120 11.94 -4.97 4.51
C ARG A 120 12.54 -5.45 5.82
N TYR A 121 12.43 -4.66 6.89
CA TYR A 121 13.19 -4.88 8.11
C TYR A 121 12.42 -5.65 9.19
N SER A 122 11.09 -5.58 9.17
CA SER A 122 10.24 -6.32 10.12
C SER A 122 9.63 -7.57 9.53
N ARG A 123 9.56 -7.72 8.19
CA ARG A 123 8.79 -8.79 7.53
C ARG A 123 7.37 -8.90 8.08
N LEU A 124 6.78 -7.77 8.41
CA LEU A 124 5.42 -7.66 8.88
C LEU A 124 4.53 -7.26 7.70
N ILE A 125 3.43 -7.99 7.52
CA ILE A 125 2.40 -7.63 6.55
C ILE A 125 1.73 -6.34 7.02
N THR A 126 1.59 -5.39 6.09
CA THR A 126 0.93 -4.10 6.28
C THR A 126 -0.19 -3.92 5.27
N TYR A 127 -1.07 -2.95 5.46
CA TYR A 127 -2.26 -2.79 4.62
C TYR A 127 -2.25 -1.45 3.91
N HIS A 128 -2.19 -1.49 2.56
CA HIS A 128 -2.49 -0.34 1.73
C HIS A 128 -4.01 -0.21 1.68
N GLY A 129 -4.55 0.84 2.26
CA GLY A 129 -6.00 0.99 2.39
C GLY A 129 -6.40 2.35 2.93
N PRO A 130 -7.72 2.63 3.03
CA PRO A 130 -8.26 3.89 3.48
C PRO A 130 -7.65 4.36 4.79
N MET A 131 -7.35 5.67 4.86
CA MET A 131 -6.86 6.37 6.05
C MET A 131 -7.99 7.15 6.74
N GLY A 132 -7.71 7.79 7.87
CA GLY A 132 -8.71 8.58 8.60
C GLY A 132 -9.42 9.64 7.75
N VAL A 133 -8.72 10.29 6.81
CA VAL A 133 -9.30 11.26 5.85
C VAL A 133 -10.41 10.65 4.97
N ASP A 134 -10.41 9.33 4.79
CA ASP A 134 -11.38 8.59 3.99
C ASP A 134 -12.60 8.11 4.81
N PHE A 135 -12.59 8.31 6.14
CA PHE A 135 -13.67 7.87 7.01
C PHE A 135 -14.86 8.82 6.91
N LYS A 136 -15.59 8.67 5.80
CA LYS A 136 -16.76 9.47 5.39
C LYS A 136 -17.86 8.53 4.93
N GLU A 137 -19.11 8.98 5.00
CA GLU A 137 -20.27 8.14 4.67
C GLU A 137 -20.25 7.67 3.20
N GLU A 138 -19.85 8.54 2.29
CA GLU A 138 -19.68 8.21 0.86
C GLU A 138 -18.61 7.16 0.56
N ARG A 139 -17.70 6.91 1.52
CA ARG A 139 -16.63 5.89 1.43
C ARG A 139 -16.94 4.64 2.26
N LYS A 140 -18.19 4.45 2.66
CA LYS A 140 -18.60 3.34 3.54
C LYS A 140 -18.17 1.97 3.02
N ALA A 141 -18.28 1.71 1.72
CA ALA A 141 -17.88 0.44 1.12
C ALA A 141 -16.36 0.17 1.24
N ASP A 142 -15.55 1.21 1.06
CA ASP A 142 -14.09 1.12 1.19
C ASP A 142 -13.68 0.87 2.66
N ILE A 143 -14.36 1.54 3.59
CA ILE A 143 -14.14 1.36 5.03
C ILE A 143 -14.56 -0.06 5.45
N ASP A 144 -15.68 -0.57 4.96
CA ASP A 144 -16.15 -1.93 5.26
C ASP A 144 -15.15 -2.97 4.70
N ALA A 145 -14.60 -2.76 3.50
CA ALA A 145 -13.55 -3.59 2.92
C ALA A 145 -12.25 -3.57 3.76
N LEU A 146 -11.88 -2.40 4.31
CA LEU A 146 -10.74 -2.30 5.23
C LEU A 146 -10.93 -3.18 6.46
N PHE A 147 -12.09 -3.10 7.12
CA PHE A 147 -12.34 -3.92 8.31
C PHE A 147 -12.38 -5.41 7.97
N VAL A 148 -12.95 -5.79 6.82
CA VAL A 148 -12.91 -7.18 6.32
C VAL A 148 -11.47 -7.69 6.20
N ALA A 149 -10.56 -6.87 5.66
CA ALA A 149 -9.15 -7.20 5.54
C ALA A 149 -8.46 -7.35 6.91
N LEU A 150 -8.68 -6.40 7.81
CA LEU A 150 -8.07 -6.40 9.15
C LEU A 150 -8.59 -7.54 10.04
N GLU A 151 -9.80 -8.00 9.81
CA GLU A 151 -10.39 -9.18 10.45
C GLU A 151 -9.89 -10.51 9.83
N GLY A 152 -9.07 -10.44 8.79
CA GLY A 152 -8.50 -11.60 8.10
C GLY A 152 -9.51 -12.43 7.33
N LYS A 153 -10.57 -11.80 6.83
CA LYS A 153 -11.57 -12.44 5.98
C LYS A 153 -11.14 -12.37 4.51
N LEU A 154 -11.63 -13.32 3.72
CA LEU A 154 -11.36 -13.36 2.27
C LEU A 154 -11.86 -12.06 1.61
N GLN A 155 -11.01 -11.49 0.77
CA GLN A 155 -11.37 -10.34 -0.05
C GLN A 155 -11.67 -10.77 -1.48
N VAL A 156 -12.72 -10.19 -2.04
CA VAL A 156 -13.06 -10.25 -3.46
C VAL A 156 -13.01 -8.84 -4.01
N ILE A 157 -12.20 -8.61 -5.03
CA ILE A 157 -12.03 -7.32 -5.68
C ILE A 157 -12.88 -7.29 -6.94
N GLU A 158 -13.89 -6.43 -6.99
CA GLU A 158 -14.85 -6.25 -8.08
C GLU A 158 -14.98 -4.80 -8.50
N PRO A 159 -15.44 -4.59 -9.72
CA PRO A 159 -14.99 -5.12 -10.99
C PRO A 159 -13.73 -4.38 -11.44
N LEU A 160 -12.97 -5.01 -12.30
CA LEU A 160 -11.80 -4.35 -12.89
C LEU A 160 -12.24 -3.42 -14.03
N PRO A 161 -11.62 -2.23 -14.14
CA PRO A 161 -11.88 -1.33 -15.27
C PRO A 161 -11.41 -1.93 -16.60
N GLU A 162 -10.36 -2.77 -16.57
CA GLU A 162 -9.78 -3.38 -17.76
C GLU A 162 -9.39 -4.84 -17.51
N PRO A 163 -9.41 -5.69 -18.59
CA PRO A 163 -8.91 -7.05 -18.48
C PRO A 163 -7.39 -7.08 -18.31
N PRO A 164 -6.83 -8.13 -17.64
CA PRO A 164 -5.40 -8.33 -17.54
C PRO A 164 -4.72 -8.44 -18.91
N ARG A 165 -3.44 -8.04 -18.97
CA ARG A 165 -2.60 -8.14 -20.18
C ARG A 165 -1.41 -9.08 -19.90
N GLY A 166 -0.93 -9.76 -20.92
CA GLY A 166 0.23 -10.67 -20.87
C GLY A 166 -0.20 -12.10 -20.55
N ALA A 167 -0.45 -12.44 -19.30
CA ALA A 167 -0.84 -13.79 -18.91
C ALA A 167 -2.15 -14.28 -19.59
N ILE A 168 -2.13 -15.50 -20.08
CA ILE A 168 -3.29 -16.13 -20.71
C ILE A 168 -3.94 -17.10 -19.72
N GLY A 169 -5.21 -16.87 -19.38
CA GLY A 169 -6.00 -17.78 -18.55
C GLY A 169 -6.62 -17.14 -17.32
N THR A 170 -7.18 -18.00 -16.45
CA THR A 170 -7.85 -17.57 -15.20
C THR A 170 -6.91 -17.38 -14.03
N GLU A 171 -5.72 -17.96 -14.07
CA GLU A 171 -4.69 -17.81 -13.04
C GLU A 171 -3.61 -16.84 -13.55
N LEU A 172 -3.55 -15.65 -12.97
CA LEU A 172 -2.56 -14.64 -13.35
C LEU A 172 -1.20 -14.93 -12.73
N GLY A 173 -1.17 -15.43 -11.49
CA GLY A 173 0.06 -15.82 -10.82
C GLY A 173 0.01 -15.63 -9.30
N GLU A 174 0.98 -16.26 -8.65
CA GLU A 174 1.21 -16.15 -7.19
C GLU A 174 2.52 -15.43 -6.93
N GLY A 175 2.53 -14.54 -5.95
CA GLY A 175 3.72 -13.85 -5.50
C GLY A 175 3.49 -13.02 -4.25
N ILE A 176 4.56 -12.43 -3.74
CA ILE A 176 4.50 -11.52 -2.61
C ILE A 176 4.11 -10.14 -3.10
N LEU A 177 2.97 -9.62 -2.64
CA LEU A 177 2.52 -8.28 -3.00
C LEU A 177 3.36 -7.22 -2.29
N ARG A 178 3.97 -6.31 -3.05
CA ARG A 178 4.76 -5.19 -2.53
C ARG A 178 4.48 -3.96 -3.36
N GLY A 179 4.66 -2.79 -2.78
CA GLY A 179 4.50 -1.56 -3.53
C GLY A 179 3.69 -0.49 -2.82
N GLY A 180 2.98 0.32 -3.59
CA GLY A 180 2.18 1.46 -3.15
C GLY A 180 2.25 2.61 -4.15
N ASN A 181 2.32 3.85 -3.66
CA ASN A 181 2.45 5.04 -4.50
C ASN A 181 3.73 5.02 -5.34
N MET A 182 3.60 5.19 -6.67
CA MET A 182 4.68 5.02 -7.63
C MET A 182 5.79 6.08 -7.47
N THR A 183 5.40 7.32 -7.21
CA THR A 183 6.32 8.42 -6.91
C THR A 183 7.14 8.09 -5.66
N MET A 184 6.51 7.64 -4.58
CA MET A 184 7.20 7.28 -3.34
C MET A 184 8.15 6.09 -3.53
N LEU A 185 7.76 5.07 -4.30
CA LEU A 185 8.63 3.95 -4.65
C LEU A 185 9.86 4.41 -5.42
N SER A 186 9.67 5.32 -6.38
CA SER A 186 10.78 5.89 -7.17
C SER A 186 11.73 6.73 -6.31
N MET A 187 11.20 7.49 -5.34
CA MET A 187 12.02 8.24 -4.38
C MET A 187 12.83 7.34 -3.45
N LEU A 188 12.35 6.13 -3.16
CA LEU A 188 13.07 5.16 -2.34
C LEU A 188 14.17 4.42 -3.11
N CYS A 189 14.17 4.44 -4.45
CA CYS A 189 15.23 3.80 -5.25
C CYS A 189 16.61 4.35 -4.88
N GLY A 190 17.56 3.45 -4.64
CA GLY A 190 18.91 3.82 -4.19
C GLY A 190 19.03 4.10 -2.69
N THR A 191 17.94 3.97 -1.92
CA THR A 191 17.97 4.02 -0.46
C THR A 191 17.98 2.62 0.15
N PRO A 192 18.42 2.46 1.42
CA PRO A 192 18.36 1.16 2.09
C PRO A 192 16.94 0.60 2.29
N TYR A 193 15.90 1.39 2.03
CA TYR A 193 14.48 1.02 2.20
C TYR A 193 13.87 0.45 0.92
N PHE A 194 14.49 0.69 -0.23
CA PHE A 194 14.15 -0.01 -1.46
C PHE A 194 14.81 -1.40 -1.46
N LEU A 195 14.11 -2.42 -1.94
CA LEU A 195 14.48 -3.83 -1.77
C LEU A 195 15.64 -4.25 -2.69
N GLU A 196 16.85 -3.72 -2.51
CA GLU A 196 17.99 -4.03 -3.37
C GLU A 196 18.54 -5.46 -3.16
N ASP A 197 18.48 -5.97 -1.92
CA ASP A 197 19.10 -7.24 -1.52
C ASP A 197 18.15 -8.44 -1.61
N GLU A 198 16.90 -8.23 -2.06
CA GLU A 198 15.90 -9.27 -2.10
C GLU A 198 15.61 -9.73 -3.51
N SER A 199 15.23 -10.98 -3.64
CA SER A 199 14.70 -11.49 -4.89
C SER A 199 13.39 -10.77 -5.23
N TRP A 200 13.41 -9.98 -6.29
CA TRP A 200 12.20 -9.42 -6.90
C TRP A 200 11.43 -10.49 -7.69
N GLU A 201 12.05 -11.65 -7.91
CA GLU A 201 11.52 -12.74 -8.71
C GLU A 201 10.24 -13.36 -8.16
N ASP A 202 9.98 -13.19 -6.85
CA ASP A 202 8.71 -13.58 -6.22
C ASP A 202 7.73 -12.42 -6.01
N THR A 203 8.02 -11.24 -6.58
CA THR A 203 7.23 -10.03 -6.31
C THR A 203 6.15 -9.80 -7.35
N LEU A 204 4.94 -9.52 -6.86
CA LEU A 204 3.87 -8.82 -7.56
C LEU A 204 3.97 -7.35 -7.12
N LEU A 205 4.40 -6.48 -8.06
CA LEU A 205 4.59 -5.06 -7.75
C LEU A 205 3.27 -4.31 -7.90
N PHE A 206 2.75 -3.77 -6.82
CA PHE A 206 1.57 -2.92 -6.83
C PHE A 206 1.99 -1.45 -6.96
N ILE A 207 1.30 -0.73 -7.86
CA ILE A 207 1.52 0.72 -8.07
C ILE A 207 0.20 1.46 -8.22
N GLU A 208 0.15 2.66 -7.69
CA GLU A 208 -0.91 3.66 -7.89
C GLU A 208 -0.29 5.06 -7.79
N ASP A 209 -0.95 6.09 -8.29
CA ASP A 209 -0.48 7.48 -8.08
C ASP A 209 -1.61 8.50 -8.24
N VAL A 210 -1.31 9.78 -7.96
CA VAL A 210 -2.22 10.91 -8.10
C VAL A 210 -1.51 12.15 -8.61
N GLY A 211 -2.10 12.82 -9.61
CA GLY A 211 -1.64 14.13 -10.08
C GLY A 211 -0.30 14.13 -10.82
N GLU A 212 0.17 12.97 -11.27
CA GLU A 212 1.41 12.84 -12.04
C GLU A 212 1.12 12.77 -13.53
N ALA A 213 1.74 13.66 -14.31
CA ALA A 213 1.60 13.66 -15.77
C ALA A 213 2.21 12.37 -16.39
N PRO A 214 1.68 11.87 -17.53
CA PRO A 214 2.12 10.64 -18.18
C PRO A 214 3.63 10.56 -18.42
N TYR A 215 4.28 11.64 -18.85
CA TYR A 215 5.74 11.65 -19.05
C TYR A 215 6.53 11.44 -17.75
N LYS A 216 5.98 11.81 -16.59
CA LYS A 216 6.61 11.56 -15.30
C LYS A 216 6.46 10.09 -14.91
N LEU A 217 5.29 9.49 -15.17
CA LEU A 217 5.04 8.07 -14.98
C LEU A 217 5.99 7.24 -15.87
N ASP A 218 6.13 7.61 -17.15
CA ASP A 218 7.11 6.96 -18.04
C ASP A 218 8.53 7.10 -17.50
N ARG A 219 8.93 8.27 -17.02
CA ARG A 219 10.26 8.49 -16.44
C ARG A 219 10.54 7.55 -15.26
N MET A 220 9.56 7.29 -14.39
CA MET A 220 9.67 6.34 -13.29
C MET A 220 9.75 4.91 -13.81
N LEU A 221 8.97 4.53 -14.82
CA LEU A 221 9.12 3.22 -15.48
C LEU A 221 10.50 3.05 -16.12
N GLN A 222 11.04 4.10 -16.80
CA GLN A 222 12.39 4.05 -17.35
C GLN A 222 13.45 3.87 -16.26
N GLN A 223 13.32 4.54 -15.11
CA GLN A 223 14.21 4.30 -13.98
C GLN A 223 14.20 2.84 -13.56
N TRP A 224 13.01 2.23 -13.45
CA TRP A 224 12.86 0.84 -13.02
C TRP A 224 13.29 -0.15 -14.10
N ARG A 225 13.12 0.18 -15.38
CA ARG A 225 13.67 -0.61 -16.49
C ARG A 225 15.20 -0.60 -16.46
N LEU A 226 15.82 0.59 -16.31
CA LEU A 226 17.27 0.74 -16.34
C LEU A 226 17.97 0.12 -15.14
N ASN A 227 17.33 0.05 -13.97
CA ASN A 227 17.88 -0.65 -12.81
C ASN A 227 17.54 -2.16 -12.78
N GLY A 228 16.83 -2.66 -13.80
CA GLY A 228 16.49 -4.07 -13.95
C GLY A 228 15.35 -4.58 -13.06
N LEU A 229 14.59 -3.69 -12.42
CA LEU A 229 13.46 -4.08 -11.57
C LEU A 229 12.36 -4.77 -12.39
N LEU A 230 11.92 -4.14 -13.49
CA LEU A 230 10.78 -4.62 -14.27
C LEU A 230 11.01 -6.00 -14.87
N SER A 231 12.22 -6.31 -15.32
CA SER A 231 12.54 -7.64 -15.89
C SER A 231 12.64 -8.75 -14.84
N ARG A 232 12.61 -8.41 -13.55
CA ARG A 232 12.75 -9.36 -12.43
C ARG A 232 11.46 -9.66 -11.69
N ILE A 233 10.44 -8.79 -11.76
CA ILE A 233 9.16 -9.01 -11.08
C ILE A 233 8.28 -10.03 -11.81
N LYS A 234 7.45 -10.76 -11.08
CA LYS A 234 6.49 -11.72 -11.65
C LYS A 234 5.35 -11.03 -12.40
N GLY A 235 4.83 -9.96 -11.85
CA GLY A 235 3.69 -9.23 -12.40
C GLY A 235 3.60 -7.82 -11.85
N LEU A 236 2.83 -6.99 -12.54
CA LEU A 236 2.51 -5.64 -12.14
C LEU A 236 1.01 -5.52 -11.85
N VAL A 237 0.69 -5.02 -10.67
CA VAL A 237 -0.67 -4.76 -10.20
C VAL A 237 -0.87 -3.25 -10.23
N ILE A 238 -1.69 -2.76 -11.16
CA ILE A 238 -1.93 -1.33 -11.36
C ILE A 238 -3.22 -0.95 -10.63
N GLY A 239 -3.08 -0.02 -9.69
CA GLY A 239 -4.19 0.64 -9.02
C GLY A 239 -4.75 1.81 -9.82
N THR A 240 -5.43 2.73 -9.14
CA THR A 240 -5.93 3.96 -9.77
C THR A 240 -4.81 4.98 -9.95
N PHE A 241 -4.77 5.59 -11.12
CA PHE A 241 -3.93 6.75 -11.43
C PHE A 241 -4.85 7.97 -11.56
N THR A 242 -5.16 8.57 -10.41
CA THR A 242 -6.14 9.66 -10.31
C THR A 242 -5.52 10.98 -10.77
N ASP A 243 -6.22 11.71 -11.66
CA ASP A 243 -5.74 12.98 -12.22
C ASP A 243 -4.36 12.88 -12.89
N CYS A 244 -4.08 11.74 -13.56
CA CYS A 244 -2.83 11.44 -14.25
C CYS A 244 -2.94 11.46 -15.78
N ASP A 245 -4.04 11.95 -16.34
CA ASP A 245 -4.34 11.86 -17.79
C ASP A 245 -3.47 12.77 -18.67
N GLY A 246 -2.82 13.78 -18.09
CA GLY A 246 -1.98 14.71 -18.83
C GLY A 246 -2.74 15.63 -19.79
N ASP A 247 -1.99 16.26 -20.70
CA ASP A 247 -2.53 17.13 -21.75
C ASP A 247 -3.05 16.30 -22.96
N GLU A 248 -3.66 16.98 -23.97
CA GLU A 248 -4.24 16.30 -25.15
C GLU A 248 -3.21 15.44 -25.91
N ASP A 249 -1.97 15.85 -25.97
CA ASP A 249 -0.88 15.15 -26.66
C ASP A 249 -0.38 13.90 -25.89
N GLU A 250 -0.75 13.75 -24.63
CA GLU A 250 -0.30 12.66 -23.76
C GLU A 250 -1.39 11.60 -23.49
N ARG A 251 -2.61 11.79 -24.00
CA ARG A 251 -3.77 10.90 -23.75
C ARG A 251 -3.62 9.50 -24.25
N ASP A 252 -2.73 9.25 -25.19
CA ASP A 252 -2.48 7.93 -25.78
C ASP A 252 -1.45 7.11 -24.97
N TYR A 253 -0.93 7.65 -23.86
CA TYR A 253 0.03 6.94 -23.01
C TYR A 253 -0.67 5.82 -22.22
N ASP A 254 -0.30 4.59 -22.51
CA ASP A 254 -0.79 3.40 -21.83
C ASP A 254 0.28 2.82 -20.91
N LEU A 255 0.19 3.19 -19.62
CA LEU A 255 1.13 2.76 -18.57
C LEU A 255 1.26 1.22 -18.51
N GLY A 256 0.15 0.51 -18.62
CA GLY A 256 0.14 -0.95 -18.54
C GLY A 256 0.81 -1.61 -19.73
N TYR A 257 0.60 -1.08 -20.93
CA TYR A 257 1.26 -1.55 -22.14
C TYR A 257 2.77 -1.33 -22.10
N GLU A 258 3.20 -0.11 -21.74
CA GLU A 258 4.62 0.20 -21.65
C GLU A 258 5.31 -0.61 -20.55
N ALA A 259 4.66 -0.77 -19.40
CA ALA A 259 5.20 -1.58 -18.32
C ALA A 259 5.38 -3.05 -18.74
N LEU A 260 4.37 -3.65 -19.40
CA LEU A 260 4.45 -5.03 -19.88
C LEU A 260 5.60 -5.20 -20.87
N ARG A 261 5.71 -4.30 -21.85
CA ARG A 261 6.81 -4.29 -22.83
C ARG A 261 8.18 -4.23 -22.15
N TYR A 262 8.33 -3.39 -21.11
CA TYR A 262 9.59 -3.30 -20.36
C TYR A 262 9.85 -4.51 -19.45
N MET A 263 8.81 -5.19 -18.99
CA MET A 263 8.95 -6.44 -18.23
C MET A 263 9.44 -7.60 -19.12
N GLU A 264 9.06 -7.61 -20.38
CA GLU A 264 9.52 -8.60 -21.38
C GLU A 264 10.96 -8.33 -21.83
N ASP A 265 11.37 -7.04 -21.82
CA ASP A 265 12.73 -6.66 -22.25
C ASP A 265 13.79 -7.16 -21.27
N ASN A 266 14.76 -7.95 -21.78
CA ASN A 266 15.82 -8.58 -21.00
C ASN A 266 15.34 -9.47 -19.83
N ARG A 267 14.14 -10.04 -19.94
CA ARG A 267 13.58 -10.93 -18.91
C ARG A 267 14.40 -12.21 -18.77
N ASN A 268 14.61 -12.63 -17.52
CA ASN A 268 15.17 -13.94 -17.23
C ASN A 268 14.20 -15.04 -17.76
N PRO A 269 14.65 -15.93 -18.67
CA PRO A 269 13.79 -16.96 -19.26
C PRO A 269 13.32 -18.04 -18.25
N GLU A 270 13.91 -18.09 -17.06
CA GLU A 270 13.44 -18.98 -15.96
C GLU A 270 12.24 -18.43 -15.22
N LEU A 271 11.92 -17.13 -15.38
CA LEU A 271 10.74 -16.54 -14.78
C LEU A 271 9.49 -16.84 -15.64
N PRO A 272 8.31 -16.95 -15.00
CA PRO A 272 7.05 -17.08 -15.73
C PRO A 272 6.79 -15.85 -16.62
N GLU A 273 5.95 -16.02 -17.64
CA GLU A 273 5.49 -14.90 -18.45
C GLU A 273 4.93 -13.78 -17.58
N PRO A 274 5.33 -12.52 -17.84
CA PRO A 274 4.88 -11.40 -17.02
C PRO A 274 3.41 -11.08 -17.33
N PHE A 275 2.74 -10.49 -16.35
CA PHE A 275 1.39 -9.98 -16.53
C PHE A 275 1.21 -8.60 -15.91
N VAL A 276 0.22 -7.89 -16.42
CA VAL A 276 -0.30 -6.65 -15.84
C VAL A 276 -1.77 -6.87 -15.52
N CYS A 277 -2.18 -6.57 -14.31
CA CYS A 277 -3.59 -6.57 -13.92
C CYS A 277 -3.96 -5.28 -13.20
N TYR A 278 -5.24 -4.93 -13.24
CA TYR A 278 -5.76 -3.69 -12.68
C TYR A 278 -6.62 -3.99 -11.45
N VAL A 279 -6.50 -3.15 -10.44
CA VAL A 279 -7.27 -3.25 -9.19
C VAL A 279 -7.83 -1.87 -8.81
N PRO A 280 -9.08 -1.78 -8.32
CA PRO A 280 -9.68 -0.51 -7.95
C PRO A 280 -9.19 -0.09 -6.55
N THR A 281 -7.95 0.38 -6.48
CA THR A 281 -7.34 0.84 -5.22
C THR A 281 -6.30 1.95 -5.47
N GLY A 282 -6.19 2.89 -4.55
CA GLY A 282 -5.33 4.07 -4.64
C GLY A 282 -6.08 5.34 -4.23
N HIS A 283 -5.75 6.50 -4.81
CA HIS A 283 -6.39 7.79 -4.48
C HIS A 283 -7.81 7.95 -5.03
N GLY A 284 -8.29 7.02 -5.85
CA GLY A 284 -9.64 7.02 -6.41
C GLY A 284 -10.69 6.36 -5.50
N THR A 285 -11.89 6.17 -6.07
CA THR A 285 -13.00 5.42 -5.50
C THR A 285 -13.49 4.42 -6.55
N PRO A 286 -13.66 3.14 -6.23
CA PRO A 286 -13.42 2.51 -4.92
C PRO A 286 -11.94 2.39 -4.53
N HIS A 287 -11.68 2.19 -3.23
CA HIS A 287 -10.36 1.97 -2.67
C HIS A 287 -10.35 0.65 -1.89
N GLN A 288 -10.02 -0.43 -2.55
CA GLN A 288 -9.88 -1.74 -1.93
C GLN A 288 -8.60 -1.82 -1.09
N THR A 289 -8.65 -2.56 0.00
CA THR A 289 -7.48 -2.73 0.88
C THR A 289 -6.60 -3.89 0.42
N LEU A 290 -5.30 -3.67 0.28
CA LEU A 290 -4.34 -4.68 -0.15
C LEU A 290 -3.32 -5.01 0.94
N PRO A 291 -3.08 -6.30 1.26
CA PRO A 291 -2.10 -6.73 2.26
C PRO A 291 -0.69 -6.78 1.65
N LEU A 292 0.12 -5.76 1.88
CA LEU A 292 1.51 -5.69 1.41
C LEU A 292 2.43 -6.58 2.24
N GLY A 293 3.19 -7.43 1.57
CA GLY A 293 4.01 -8.47 2.18
C GLY A 293 3.35 -9.86 2.24
N ALA A 294 2.06 -9.95 1.95
CA ALA A 294 1.37 -11.23 1.86
C ALA A 294 1.69 -11.96 0.55
N THR A 295 1.72 -13.29 0.60
CA THR A 295 1.66 -14.11 -0.62
C THR A 295 0.23 -14.08 -1.13
N ILE A 296 0.07 -13.62 -2.36
CA ILE A 296 -1.23 -13.46 -3.01
C ILE A 296 -1.26 -14.27 -4.29
N ASN A 297 -2.37 -14.95 -4.52
CA ASN A 297 -2.70 -15.52 -5.82
C ASN A 297 -3.81 -14.68 -6.46
N PHE A 298 -3.51 -14.11 -7.64
CA PHE A 298 -4.48 -13.39 -8.45
C PHE A 298 -5.16 -14.36 -9.41
N ARG A 299 -6.47 -14.54 -9.24
CA ARG A 299 -7.32 -15.28 -10.16
C ARG A 299 -8.29 -14.32 -10.84
N TYR A 300 -8.28 -14.31 -12.17
CA TYR A 300 -9.20 -13.52 -12.97
C TYR A 300 -10.36 -14.40 -13.45
N ILE A 301 -11.52 -14.20 -12.89
CA ILE A 301 -12.73 -14.97 -13.22
C ILE A 301 -13.89 -13.99 -13.42
N SER A 302 -14.47 -13.97 -14.60
CA SER A 302 -15.68 -13.16 -14.91
C SER A 302 -15.55 -11.68 -14.55
N ASN A 303 -14.45 -11.03 -14.92
CA ASN A 303 -14.11 -9.64 -14.59
C ASN A 303 -13.87 -9.36 -13.09
N THR A 304 -13.65 -10.40 -12.31
CA THR A 304 -13.39 -10.29 -10.87
C THR A 304 -12.00 -10.81 -10.57
N ILE A 305 -11.25 -10.12 -9.72
CA ILE A 305 -10.03 -10.67 -9.11
C ILE A 305 -10.39 -11.22 -7.73
N ILE A 306 -10.09 -12.51 -7.54
CA ILE A 306 -10.17 -13.17 -6.24
C ILE A 306 -8.77 -13.14 -5.64
N VAL A 307 -8.63 -12.45 -4.53
CA VAL A 307 -7.38 -12.38 -3.78
C VAL A 307 -7.40 -13.45 -2.69
N HIS A 308 -6.61 -14.50 -2.88
CA HIS A 308 -6.35 -15.47 -1.83
C HIS A 308 -5.06 -15.10 -1.10
N THR A 309 -5.17 -14.76 0.17
CA THR A 309 -4.01 -14.64 1.06
C THR A 309 -3.71 -15.99 1.67
N TYR A 310 -2.52 -16.51 1.45
CA TYR A 310 -2.07 -17.74 2.13
C TYR A 310 -1.28 -17.35 3.38
N SER A 311 -1.83 -17.67 4.55
CA SER A 311 -1.02 -17.80 5.76
C SER A 311 -0.28 -19.14 5.69
N LYS A 312 1.05 -19.08 5.62
CA LYS A 312 1.89 -20.27 5.84
C LYS A 312 2.09 -20.53 7.31
#